data_ba36faa00aaf52c939d6604f0803c3f1
#
_entry.id   ba36faa00aaf52c939d6604f0803c3f1
#
_cell.length_a   1.000
_cell.length_b   1.000
_cell.length_c   1.000
_cell.angle_alpha   90.00
_cell.angle_beta   90.00
_cell.angle_gamma   90.00
#
_symmetry.space_group_name_H-M   'P 1'
#
loop_
_entity.id
_entity.type
_entity.pdbx_description
1 polymer ?
#
loop_
_entity_poly.entity_id
_entity_poly.type
_entity_poly.pdbx_seq_one_letter_code
_entity_poly.pdbx_strand_id
1 'polypeptide(L)'
;MSTAGPADASLIDSRTAAWRLLVTVLLVTLGNSAMYVVSVVLPAVQGEFGISRANASLPYTFMMVCLGLGGLFTGRWADRFGIARVLWLGSAAVLGGYVLAALSGNVWMFGLAHGLLGLLGGAATFAPLMADTGLWWNKRRGMAMAVCASGNYIAGTLWPPLAQWGITHYGWRPTYIALGLVCGIGMALLAFYMRRPPPALALPATGAAAAPRATIWPPGRPFGLAPAHAQWLLCVAGVACCVAMAMPQVHIVAYCTDLGFGAARGAEMLSLMLASGIISRLVSGWICDHIGGIRTLLLGSALQGVALLMFLPVDGLVPLYVVSALFGLFQGGIVPSYAIIIREHFPAREAGARTGAVIMATLVGMALGGWMSGWVFDMTGSYRAAFINGIGWNLLNLSIASWLYWRTRGPSTHLALR
;
A
#
# COMPACT_ATOMS: atom_id res chain seq x y z
N MET A 1 -21.94 25.94 19.28
CA MET A 1 -20.49 26.09 19.50
C MET A 1 -20.20 25.60 20.92
N SER A 2 -19.79 24.31 21.04
CA SER A 2 -19.40 23.76 22.35
C SER A 2 -17.91 24.03 22.54
N THR A 3 -17.55 24.83 23.52
CA THR A 3 -16.16 25.07 23.91
C THR A 3 -15.57 23.82 24.48
N ALA A 4 -14.57 23.25 23.77
CA ALA A 4 -13.81 22.11 24.25
C ALA A 4 -13.15 22.46 25.59
N GLY A 5 -13.46 21.71 26.63
CA GLY A 5 -12.88 21.89 27.96
C GLY A 5 -11.42 21.41 28.02
N PRO A 6 -10.64 21.88 29.01
CA PRO A 6 -9.22 21.50 29.18
C PRO A 6 -8.97 19.98 29.34
N ALA A 7 -10.01 19.21 29.68
CA ALA A 7 -9.94 17.74 29.76
C ALA A 7 -9.71 17.03 28.42
N ASP A 8 -10.08 17.65 27.28
CA ASP A 8 -9.91 17.02 25.96
C ASP A 8 -8.47 17.13 25.43
N ALA A 9 -7.75 18.19 25.76
CA ALA A 9 -6.35 18.37 25.35
C ALA A 9 -5.39 17.35 26.02
N SER A 10 -5.74 16.85 27.20
CA SER A 10 -4.95 15.85 27.94
C SER A 10 -4.94 14.46 27.30
N LEU A 11 -5.83 14.22 26.33
CA LEU A 11 -5.93 12.93 25.62
C LEU A 11 -4.94 12.79 24.48
N ILE A 12 -4.33 13.90 24.01
CA ILE A 12 -3.33 13.89 22.96
C ILE A 12 -2.01 13.38 23.52
N ASP A 13 -1.31 12.57 22.73
CA ASP A 13 -0.05 11.94 23.13
C ASP A 13 -0.15 11.11 24.43
N SER A 14 -1.37 10.70 24.82
CA SER A 14 -1.69 10.01 26.07
C SER A 14 -1.69 8.47 25.91
N ARG A 15 -1.84 7.75 27.03
CA ARG A 15 -2.09 6.31 27.00
C ARG A 15 -3.35 5.95 26.22
N THR A 16 -4.39 6.78 26.25
CA THR A 16 -5.61 6.58 25.44
C THR A 16 -5.31 6.67 23.95
N ALA A 17 -4.50 7.64 23.53
CA ALA A 17 -4.04 7.74 22.14
C ALA A 17 -3.21 6.52 21.73
N ALA A 18 -2.38 5.97 22.63
CA ALA A 18 -1.59 4.75 22.36
C ALA A 18 -2.48 3.51 22.19
N TRP A 19 -3.47 3.31 23.06
CA TRP A 19 -4.45 2.24 22.91
C TRP A 19 -5.28 2.38 21.63
N ARG A 20 -5.69 3.62 21.28
CA ARG A 20 -6.38 3.89 20.03
C ARG A 20 -5.51 3.56 18.82
N LEU A 21 -4.23 3.88 18.87
CA LEU A 21 -3.28 3.53 17.82
C LEU A 21 -3.16 2.01 17.65
N LEU A 22 -3.09 1.25 18.75
CA LEU A 22 -3.09 -0.21 18.71
C LEU A 22 -4.36 -0.76 18.04
N VAL A 23 -5.53 -0.27 18.45
CA VAL A 23 -6.82 -0.63 17.82
C VAL A 23 -6.83 -0.28 16.33
N THR A 24 -6.27 0.87 15.96
CA THR A 24 -6.14 1.30 14.57
C THR A 24 -5.27 0.35 13.76
N VAL A 25 -4.11 -0.08 14.30
CA VAL A 25 -3.24 -1.07 13.64
C VAL A 25 -3.97 -2.39 13.44
N LEU A 26 -4.71 -2.88 14.44
CA LEU A 26 -5.51 -4.08 14.32
C LEU A 26 -6.61 -3.95 13.25
N LEU A 27 -7.32 -2.82 13.22
CA LEU A 27 -8.33 -2.53 12.20
C LEU A 27 -7.73 -2.51 10.79
N VAL A 28 -6.57 -1.89 10.60
CA VAL A 28 -5.85 -1.90 9.30
C VAL A 28 -5.45 -3.32 8.92
N THR A 29 -4.96 -4.11 9.90
CA THR A 29 -4.54 -5.51 9.67
C THR A 29 -5.71 -6.40 9.26
N LEU A 30 -6.87 -6.25 9.90
CA LEU A 30 -8.07 -7.02 9.57
C LEU A 30 -8.68 -6.59 8.22
N GLY A 31 -8.81 -5.28 7.99
CA GLY A 31 -9.47 -4.74 6.81
C GLY A 31 -8.68 -4.90 5.50
N ASN A 32 -7.35 -5.04 5.60
CA ASN A 32 -6.49 -5.28 4.42
C ASN A 32 -6.11 -6.76 4.25
N SER A 33 -6.74 -7.69 4.98
CA SER A 33 -6.47 -9.13 4.86
C SER A 33 -6.62 -9.64 3.42
N ALA A 34 -7.70 -9.28 2.75
CA ALA A 34 -8.01 -9.74 1.40
C ALA A 34 -6.95 -9.37 0.36
N MET A 35 -6.24 -8.25 0.55
CA MET A 35 -5.20 -7.78 -0.35
C MET A 35 -4.07 -8.81 -0.55
N TYR A 36 -3.78 -9.58 0.49
CA TYR A 36 -2.71 -10.56 0.47
C TYR A 36 -3.22 -12.01 0.35
N VAL A 37 -4.40 -12.28 0.89
CA VAL A 37 -5.04 -13.60 0.77
C VAL A 37 -5.36 -13.95 -0.69
N VAL A 38 -5.72 -12.95 -1.52
CA VAL A 38 -6.00 -13.17 -2.93
C VAL A 38 -4.80 -13.75 -3.69
N SER A 39 -3.58 -13.35 -3.35
CA SER A 39 -2.35 -13.88 -3.95
C SER A 39 -2.10 -15.35 -3.55
N VAL A 40 -2.50 -15.72 -2.35
CA VAL A 40 -2.37 -17.09 -1.82
C VAL A 40 -3.37 -18.05 -2.46
N VAL A 41 -4.60 -17.61 -2.67
CA VAL A 41 -5.66 -18.43 -3.24
C VAL A 41 -5.56 -18.56 -4.77
N LEU A 42 -4.78 -17.72 -5.43
CA LEU A 42 -4.67 -17.65 -6.89
C LEU A 42 -4.42 -19.02 -7.57
N PRO A 43 -3.49 -19.89 -7.11
CA PRO A 43 -3.31 -21.22 -7.72
C PRO A 43 -4.55 -22.11 -7.57
N ALA A 44 -5.25 -22.08 -6.44
CA ALA A 44 -6.43 -22.90 -6.19
C ALA A 44 -7.61 -22.46 -7.07
N VAL A 45 -7.85 -21.15 -7.17
CA VAL A 45 -8.90 -20.56 -8.03
C VAL A 45 -8.60 -20.79 -9.51
N GLN A 46 -7.33 -20.68 -9.92
CA GLN A 46 -6.90 -20.96 -11.28
C GLN A 46 -7.20 -22.39 -11.67
N GLY A 47 -6.84 -23.35 -10.81
CA GLY A 47 -7.09 -24.77 -11.05
C GLY A 47 -8.58 -25.12 -11.09
N GLU A 48 -9.39 -24.57 -10.17
CA GLU A 48 -10.82 -24.87 -10.09
C GLU A 48 -11.62 -24.28 -11.25
N PHE A 49 -11.32 -23.05 -11.66
CA PHE A 49 -12.05 -22.38 -12.75
C PHE A 49 -11.46 -22.66 -14.13
N GLY A 50 -10.32 -23.37 -14.24
CA GLY A 50 -9.66 -23.69 -15.51
C GLY A 50 -9.28 -22.46 -16.32
N ILE A 51 -8.83 -21.39 -15.68
CA ILE A 51 -8.56 -20.09 -16.30
C ILE A 51 -7.06 -19.82 -16.43
N SER A 52 -6.72 -18.85 -17.31
CA SER A 52 -5.34 -18.38 -17.47
C SER A 52 -4.82 -17.66 -16.22
N ARG A 53 -3.51 -17.49 -16.08
CA ARG A 53 -2.86 -16.81 -14.97
C ARG A 53 -3.26 -15.32 -14.92
N ALA A 54 -3.41 -14.67 -16.07
CA ALA A 54 -3.90 -13.32 -16.20
C ALA A 54 -5.31 -13.18 -15.62
N ASN A 55 -6.22 -14.09 -16.01
CA ASN A 55 -7.59 -14.09 -15.50
C ASN A 55 -7.67 -14.39 -14.00
N ALA A 56 -6.82 -15.27 -13.50
CA ALA A 56 -6.72 -15.57 -12.07
C ALA A 56 -6.26 -14.35 -11.25
N SER A 57 -5.52 -13.40 -11.84
CA SER A 57 -5.05 -12.17 -11.19
C SER A 57 -6.09 -11.04 -11.22
N LEU A 58 -7.19 -11.15 -11.99
CA LEU A 58 -8.23 -10.11 -12.08
C LEU A 58 -8.85 -9.73 -10.73
N PRO A 59 -9.12 -10.65 -9.79
CA PRO A 59 -9.66 -10.30 -8.48
C PRO A 59 -8.76 -9.31 -7.71
N TYR A 60 -7.44 -9.46 -7.81
CA TYR A 60 -6.50 -8.49 -7.25
C TYR A 60 -6.58 -7.13 -7.97
N THR A 61 -6.70 -7.14 -9.29
CA THR A 61 -6.86 -5.92 -10.11
C THR A 61 -8.13 -5.17 -9.72
N PHE A 62 -9.29 -5.85 -9.65
CA PHE A 62 -10.55 -5.25 -9.19
C PHE A 62 -10.41 -4.67 -7.78
N MET A 63 -9.77 -5.41 -6.88
CA MET A 63 -9.57 -4.97 -5.52
C MET A 63 -8.73 -3.70 -5.45
N MET A 64 -7.61 -3.60 -6.17
CA MET A 64 -6.74 -2.42 -6.14
C MET A 64 -7.41 -1.18 -6.72
N VAL A 65 -8.10 -1.30 -7.86
CA VAL A 65 -8.86 -0.20 -8.46
C VAL A 65 -9.97 0.26 -7.52
N CYS A 66 -10.75 -0.68 -6.98
CA CYS A 66 -11.85 -0.37 -6.07
C CYS A 66 -11.36 0.20 -4.73
N LEU A 67 -10.20 -0.24 -4.21
CA LEU A 67 -9.54 0.33 -3.03
C LEU A 67 -9.23 1.82 -3.25
N GLY A 68 -8.69 2.16 -4.39
CA GLY A 68 -8.40 3.54 -4.75
C GLY A 68 -9.66 4.40 -4.85
N LEU A 69 -10.68 3.92 -5.55
CA LEU A 69 -11.97 4.60 -5.67
C LEU A 69 -12.64 4.76 -4.30
N GLY A 70 -12.66 3.68 -3.50
CA GLY A 70 -13.22 3.69 -2.15
C GLY A 70 -12.57 4.72 -1.23
N GLY A 71 -11.25 4.90 -1.34
CA GLY A 71 -10.51 5.90 -0.57
C GLY A 71 -11.00 7.34 -0.78
N LEU A 72 -11.52 7.66 -1.99
CA LEU A 72 -12.08 8.99 -2.29
C LEU A 72 -13.38 9.27 -1.53
N PHE A 73 -14.18 8.24 -1.25
CA PHE A 73 -15.47 8.37 -0.60
C PHE A 73 -15.40 8.14 0.91
N THR A 74 -14.68 7.11 1.35
CA THR A 74 -14.61 6.71 2.76
C THR A 74 -14.03 7.80 3.65
N GLY A 75 -13.06 8.59 3.18
CA GLY A 75 -12.54 9.75 3.89
C GLY A 75 -13.63 10.79 4.15
N ARG A 76 -14.36 11.22 3.10
CA ARG A 76 -15.47 12.18 3.23
C ARG A 76 -16.61 11.65 4.10
N TRP A 77 -16.88 10.35 4.03
CA TRP A 77 -17.89 9.71 4.88
C TRP A 77 -17.48 9.69 6.36
N ALA A 78 -16.18 9.45 6.62
CA ALA A 78 -15.64 9.51 7.97
C ALA A 78 -15.76 10.93 8.57
N ASP A 79 -15.50 11.96 7.77
CA ASP A 79 -15.65 13.36 8.19
C ASP A 79 -17.13 13.71 8.48
N ARG A 80 -18.06 13.20 7.66
CA ARG A 80 -19.49 13.54 7.77
C ARG A 80 -20.22 12.69 8.81
N PHE A 81 -19.95 11.39 8.86
CA PHE A 81 -20.72 10.42 9.65
C PHE A 81 -19.95 9.90 10.87
N GLY A 82 -18.67 10.22 10.97
CA GLY A 82 -17.77 9.71 11.99
C GLY A 82 -17.14 8.37 11.60
N ILE A 83 -15.93 8.13 12.08
CA ILE A 83 -15.08 7.01 11.70
C ILE A 83 -15.69 5.64 12.04
N ALA A 84 -16.37 5.53 13.20
CA ALA A 84 -16.94 4.26 13.65
C ALA A 84 -18.01 3.71 12.68
N ARG A 85 -18.86 4.58 12.11
CA ARG A 85 -19.89 4.17 11.15
C ARG A 85 -19.29 3.66 9.85
N VAL A 86 -18.23 4.33 9.37
CA VAL A 86 -17.49 3.91 8.17
C VAL A 86 -16.80 2.56 8.40
N LEU A 87 -16.25 2.33 9.61
CA LEU A 87 -15.66 1.05 9.97
C LEU A 87 -16.69 -0.08 10.08
N TRP A 88 -17.91 0.18 10.57
CA TRP A 88 -18.98 -0.83 10.56
C TRP A 88 -19.44 -1.17 9.14
N LEU A 89 -19.55 -0.18 8.27
CA LEU A 89 -19.83 -0.43 6.86
C LEU A 89 -18.70 -1.26 6.22
N GLY A 90 -17.44 -0.90 6.50
CA GLY A 90 -16.27 -1.66 6.07
C GLY A 90 -16.25 -3.09 6.59
N SER A 91 -16.62 -3.28 7.87
CA SER A 91 -16.76 -4.61 8.51
C SER A 91 -17.78 -5.48 7.80
N ALA A 92 -18.97 -4.93 7.52
CA ALA A 92 -20.02 -5.64 6.78
C ALA A 92 -19.57 -5.98 5.34
N ALA A 93 -18.81 -5.07 4.70
CA ALA A 93 -18.27 -5.31 3.37
C ALA A 93 -17.16 -6.37 3.38
N VAL A 94 -16.33 -6.43 4.42
CA VAL A 94 -15.31 -7.48 4.58
C VAL A 94 -15.99 -8.84 4.77
N LEU A 95 -16.95 -8.94 5.69
CA LEU A 95 -17.68 -10.17 5.92
C LEU A 95 -18.42 -10.61 4.64
N GLY A 96 -19.25 -9.72 4.08
CA GLY A 96 -20.04 -10.03 2.88
C GLY A 96 -19.18 -10.31 1.65
N GLY A 97 -18.10 -9.56 1.45
CA GLY A 97 -17.19 -9.76 0.33
C GLY A 97 -16.48 -11.11 0.37
N TYR A 98 -15.99 -11.54 1.53
CA TYR A 98 -15.41 -12.87 1.70
C TYR A 98 -16.43 -14.00 1.50
N VAL A 99 -17.65 -13.85 2.03
CA VAL A 99 -18.73 -14.83 1.82
C VAL A 99 -19.12 -14.89 0.34
N LEU A 100 -19.29 -13.75 -0.34
CA LEU A 100 -19.59 -13.70 -1.76
C LEU A 100 -18.47 -14.33 -2.60
N ALA A 101 -17.21 -14.07 -2.23
CA ALA A 101 -16.07 -14.71 -2.87
C ALA A 101 -16.10 -16.24 -2.70
N ALA A 102 -16.38 -16.74 -1.49
CA ALA A 102 -16.48 -18.18 -1.22
C ALA A 102 -17.64 -18.85 -1.99
N LEU A 103 -18.73 -18.14 -2.26
CA LEU A 103 -19.89 -18.63 -3.01
C LEU A 103 -19.75 -18.44 -4.52
N SER A 104 -18.64 -17.84 -5.00
CA SER A 104 -18.47 -17.57 -6.42
C SER A 104 -18.35 -18.85 -7.25
N GLY A 105 -19.08 -18.89 -8.38
CA GLY A 105 -19.00 -19.97 -9.37
C GLY A 105 -18.10 -19.66 -10.57
N ASN A 106 -17.56 -18.45 -10.67
CA ASN A 106 -16.70 -18.01 -11.75
C ASN A 106 -15.79 -16.86 -11.32
N VAL A 107 -14.77 -16.58 -12.14
CA VAL A 107 -13.76 -15.54 -11.83
C VAL A 107 -14.34 -14.13 -11.78
N TRP A 108 -15.39 -13.82 -12.54
CA TRP A 108 -15.98 -12.48 -12.56
C TRP A 108 -16.70 -12.17 -11.24
N MET A 109 -17.51 -13.13 -10.76
CA MET A 109 -18.17 -13.02 -9.45
C MET A 109 -17.14 -12.94 -8.33
N PHE A 110 -16.06 -13.77 -8.40
CA PHE A 110 -14.94 -13.74 -7.46
C PHE A 110 -14.22 -12.38 -7.49
N GLY A 111 -14.00 -11.83 -8.70
CA GLY A 111 -13.43 -10.49 -8.88
C GLY A 111 -14.29 -9.37 -8.32
N LEU A 112 -15.59 -9.38 -8.59
CA LEU A 112 -16.53 -8.40 -8.05
C LEU A 112 -16.60 -8.43 -6.52
N ALA A 113 -16.55 -9.62 -5.92
CA ALA A 113 -16.47 -9.78 -4.46
C ALA A 113 -15.18 -9.14 -3.91
N HIS A 114 -14.03 -9.31 -4.58
CA HIS A 114 -12.79 -8.64 -4.23
C HIS A 114 -12.85 -7.13 -4.47
N GLY A 115 -13.57 -6.68 -5.50
CA GLY A 115 -13.89 -5.27 -5.70
C GLY A 115 -14.63 -4.66 -4.50
N LEU A 116 -15.63 -5.37 -3.94
CA LEU A 116 -16.34 -4.96 -2.72
C LEU A 116 -15.41 -4.90 -1.50
N LEU A 117 -14.55 -5.92 -1.34
CA LEU A 117 -13.53 -5.96 -0.29
C LEU A 117 -12.58 -4.75 -0.38
N GLY A 118 -12.16 -4.35 -1.59
CA GLY A 118 -11.34 -3.17 -1.80
C GLY A 118 -12.10 -1.87 -1.55
N LEU A 119 -13.29 -1.70 -2.18
CA LEU A 119 -14.07 -0.46 -2.21
C LEU A 119 -14.48 0.03 -0.82
N LEU A 120 -14.96 -0.87 0.00
CA LEU A 120 -15.50 -0.56 1.32
C LEU A 120 -14.67 -1.16 2.45
N GLY A 121 -14.15 -2.38 2.32
CA GLY A 121 -13.38 -3.05 3.35
C GLY A 121 -12.02 -2.38 3.61
N GLY A 122 -11.12 -2.49 2.65
CA GLY A 122 -9.76 -1.93 2.74
C GLY A 122 -9.77 -0.40 2.77
N ALA A 123 -10.60 0.24 1.94
CA ALA A 123 -10.68 1.70 1.87
C ALA A 123 -11.14 2.34 3.18
N ALA A 124 -12.07 1.71 3.92
CA ALA A 124 -12.53 2.20 5.22
C ALA A 124 -11.43 2.16 6.30
N THR A 125 -10.45 1.27 6.15
CA THR A 125 -9.43 1.02 7.19
C THR A 125 -8.08 1.67 6.89
N PHE A 126 -7.88 2.30 5.74
CA PHE A 126 -6.57 2.92 5.44
C PHE A 126 -6.61 4.44 5.59
N ALA A 127 -7.19 5.16 4.63
CA ALA A 127 -7.17 6.62 4.62
C ALA A 127 -7.89 7.27 5.83
N PRO A 128 -9.09 6.83 6.22
CA PRO A 128 -9.78 7.41 7.40
C PRO A 128 -9.03 7.19 8.70
N LEU A 129 -8.43 6.00 8.90
CA LEU A 129 -7.67 5.69 10.12
C LEU A 129 -6.35 6.44 10.20
N MET A 130 -5.69 6.68 9.07
CA MET A 130 -4.50 7.53 9.00
C MET A 130 -4.84 8.97 9.40
N ALA A 131 -5.96 9.50 8.90
CA ALA A 131 -6.43 10.84 9.23
C ALA A 131 -6.78 10.95 10.73
N ASP A 132 -7.55 9.99 11.26
CA ASP A 132 -7.91 9.94 12.68
C ASP A 132 -6.65 9.87 13.57
N THR A 133 -5.70 9.01 13.27
CA THR A 133 -4.42 8.89 14.01
C THR A 133 -3.72 10.25 14.10
N GLY A 134 -3.71 11.01 13.00
CA GLY A 134 -3.11 12.35 12.97
C GLY A 134 -3.76 13.39 13.89
N LEU A 135 -4.99 13.15 14.37
CA LEU A 135 -5.72 14.03 15.31
C LEU A 135 -5.42 13.69 16.77
N TRP A 136 -4.97 12.48 17.09
CA TRP A 136 -4.66 12.03 18.43
C TRP A 136 -3.19 12.19 18.82
N TRP A 137 -2.31 12.51 17.87
CA TRP A 137 -0.87 12.65 18.08
C TRP A 137 -0.36 14.00 17.60
N ASN A 138 0.41 14.68 18.45
CA ASN A 138 1.06 15.96 18.12
C ASN A 138 2.60 15.82 18.13
N LYS A 139 3.20 15.45 19.26
CA LYS A 139 4.67 15.41 19.44
C LYS A 139 5.34 14.36 18.54
N ARG A 140 4.70 13.19 18.33
CA ARG A 140 5.23 12.06 17.54
C ARG A 140 4.26 11.66 16.43
N ARG A 141 3.60 12.63 15.81
CA ARG A 141 2.56 12.43 14.80
C ARG A 141 3.05 11.57 13.63
N GLY A 142 4.25 11.87 13.09
CA GLY A 142 4.82 11.12 11.98
C GLY A 142 5.06 9.65 12.32
N MET A 143 5.59 9.38 13.52
CA MET A 143 5.81 8.01 14.00
C MET A 143 4.48 7.27 14.19
N ALA A 144 3.47 7.89 14.80
CA ALA A 144 2.15 7.29 14.98
C ALA A 144 1.49 6.94 13.63
N MET A 145 1.60 7.81 12.64
CA MET A 145 1.11 7.54 11.29
C MET A 145 1.90 6.40 10.61
N ALA A 146 3.21 6.32 10.81
CA ALA A 146 4.02 5.21 10.28
C ALA A 146 3.64 3.87 10.92
N VAL A 147 3.40 3.85 12.23
CA VAL A 147 2.90 2.67 12.95
C VAL A 147 1.51 2.27 12.45
N CYS A 148 0.59 3.21 12.29
CA CYS A 148 -0.73 2.95 11.70
C CYS A 148 -0.60 2.31 10.30
N ALA A 149 0.20 2.90 9.43
CA ALA A 149 0.42 2.40 8.08
C ALA A 149 1.11 1.03 8.04
N SER A 150 1.88 0.67 9.09
CA SER A 150 2.50 -0.65 9.21
C SER A 150 1.48 -1.77 9.40
N GLY A 151 0.25 -1.47 9.85
CA GLY A 151 -0.84 -2.44 9.91
C GLY A 151 -1.11 -3.16 8.59
N ASN A 152 -0.91 -2.47 7.46
CA ASN A 152 -1.03 -3.10 6.13
C ASN A 152 0.06 -4.16 5.89
N TYR A 153 1.31 -3.89 6.29
CA TYR A 153 2.39 -4.88 6.19
C TYR A 153 2.23 -6.02 7.20
N ILE A 154 1.69 -5.73 8.40
CA ILE A 154 1.34 -6.76 9.39
C ILE A 154 0.25 -7.68 8.82
N ALA A 155 -0.74 -7.14 8.09
CA ALA A 155 -1.73 -7.94 7.39
C ALA A 155 -1.07 -8.91 6.41
N GLY A 156 -0.14 -8.42 5.60
CA GLY A 156 0.59 -9.24 4.64
C GLY A 156 1.60 -10.21 5.26
N THR A 157 2.04 -9.95 6.47
CA THR A 157 2.88 -10.89 7.24
C THR A 157 2.05 -12.01 7.84
N LEU A 158 0.87 -11.70 8.36
CA LEU A 158 0.05 -12.62 9.16
C LEU A 158 -0.87 -13.49 8.29
N TRP A 159 -1.61 -12.88 7.35
CA TRP A 159 -2.70 -13.57 6.66
C TRP A 159 -2.25 -14.60 5.62
N PRO A 160 -1.15 -14.44 4.84
CA PRO A 160 -0.74 -15.42 3.85
C PRO A 160 -0.49 -16.82 4.42
N PRO A 161 0.33 -17.02 5.45
CA PRO A 161 0.55 -18.37 6.00
C PRO A 161 -0.70 -18.94 6.67
N LEU A 162 -1.51 -18.11 7.35
CA LEU A 162 -2.77 -18.56 7.96
C LEU A 162 -3.79 -18.99 6.91
N ALA A 163 -3.95 -18.19 5.84
CA ALA A 163 -4.83 -18.54 4.73
C ALA A 163 -4.36 -19.80 4.01
N GLN A 164 -3.05 -19.94 3.75
CA GLN A 164 -2.51 -21.12 3.11
C GLN A 164 -2.72 -22.38 3.95
N TRP A 165 -2.51 -22.29 5.27
CA TRP A 165 -2.81 -23.39 6.18
C TRP A 165 -4.28 -23.81 6.09
N GLY A 166 -5.20 -22.85 6.13
CA GLY A 166 -6.63 -23.12 5.98
C GLY A 166 -6.97 -23.74 4.64
N ILE A 167 -6.43 -23.20 3.54
CA ILE A 167 -6.64 -23.71 2.19
C ILE A 167 -6.17 -25.17 2.05
N THR A 168 -5.03 -25.51 2.64
CA THR A 168 -4.48 -26.86 2.60
C THR A 168 -5.33 -27.88 3.36
N HIS A 169 -5.93 -27.51 4.50
CA HIS A 169 -6.66 -28.44 5.38
C HIS A 169 -8.16 -28.50 5.08
N TYR A 170 -8.76 -27.38 4.69
CA TYR A 170 -10.22 -27.23 4.56
C TYR A 170 -10.67 -26.80 3.16
N GLY A 171 -9.73 -26.47 2.28
CA GLY A 171 -10.04 -25.86 0.98
C GLY A 171 -10.23 -24.33 1.07
N TRP A 172 -10.20 -23.67 -0.08
CA TRP A 172 -10.21 -22.20 -0.11
C TRP A 172 -11.56 -21.56 0.25
N ARG A 173 -12.70 -22.21 -0.09
CA ARG A 173 -14.04 -21.65 0.20
C ARG A 173 -14.34 -21.58 1.70
N PRO A 174 -14.20 -22.65 2.50
CA PRO A 174 -14.36 -22.58 3.95
C PRO A 174 -13.38 -21.61 4.61
N THR A 175 -12.13 -21.57 4.10
CA THR A 175 -11.12 -20.62 4.59
C THR A 175 -11.54 -19.18 4.38
N TYR A 176 -12.12 -18.84 3.22
CA TYR A 176 -12.64 -17.51 2.95
C TYR A 176 -13.80 -17.14 3.89
N ILE A 177 -14.72 -18.07 4.14
CA ILE A 177 -15.81 -17.83 5.11
C ILE A 177 -15.24 -17.57 6.51
N ALA A 178 -14.30 -18.40 6.97
CA ALA A 178 -13.65 -18.22 8.27
C ALA A 178 -12.91 -16.87 8.38
N LEU A 179 -12.17 -16.47 7.34
CA LEU A 179 -11.51 -15.17 7.28
C LEU A 179 -12.52 -14.01 7.31
N GLY A 180 -13.63 -14.14 6.58
CA GLY A 180 -14.71 -13.16 6.59
C GLY A 180 -15.30 -12.98 7.98
N LEU A 181 -15.56 -14.06 8.69
CA LEU A 181 -16.06 -14.04 10.06
C LEU A 181 -15.05 -13.41 11.02
N VAL A 182 -13.81 -13.88 11.01
CA VAL A 182 -12.76 -13.37 11.91
C VAL A 182 -12.47 -11.89 11.65
N CYS A 183 -12.25 -11.51 10.39
CA CYS A 183 -11.92 -10.13 10.04
C CYS A 183 -13.13 -9.21 10.18
N GLY A 184 -14.30 -9.61 9.66
CA GLY A 184 -15.50 -8.80 9.72
C GLY A 184 -15.98 -8.57 11.16
N ILE A 185 -16.16 -9.63 11.94
CA ILE A 185 -16.60 -9.52 13.34
C ILE A 185 -15.54 -8.78 14.17
N GLY A 186 -14.25 -9.11 13.99
CA GLY A 186 -13.15 -8.43 14.67
C GLY A 186 -13.15 -6.93 14.42
N MET A 187 -13.33 -6.51 13.15
CA MET A 187 -13.45 -5.08 12.81
C MET A 187 -14.70 -4.44 13.44
N ALA A 188 -15.86 -5.14 13.43
CA ALA A 188 -17.08 -4.62 14.03
C ALA A 188 -16.90 -4.34 15.52
N LEU A 189 -16.27 -5.28 16.25
CA LEU A 189 -16.00 -5.13 17.68
C LEU A 189 -15.01 -3.99 17.97
N LEU A 190 -13.93 -3.91 17.20
CA LEU A 190 -12.93 -2.84 17.37
C LEU A 190 -13.50 -1.47 16.99
N ALA A 191 -14.45 -1.40 16.06
CA ALA A 191 -15.11 -0.16 15.68
C ALA A 191 -15.93 0.47 16.83
N PHE A 192 -16.39 -0.32 17.81
CA PHE A 192 -17.03 0.22 19.01
C PHE A 192 -16.07 1.10 19.81
N TYR A 193 -14.80 0.73 19.92
CA TYR A 193 -13.78 1.53 20.57
C TYR A 193 -13.50 2.85 19.82
N MET A 194 -13.70 2.88 18.51
CA MET A 194 -13.49 4.05 17.69
C MET A 194 -14.63 5.09 17.72
N ARG A 195 -15.69 4.84 18.50
CA ARG A 195 -16.85 5.77 18.65
C ARG A 195 -16.47 7.10 19.27
N ARG A 196 -15.45 7.12 20.12
CA ARG A 196 -15.01 8.38 20.77
C ARG A 196 -14.49 9.34 19.72
N PRO A 197 -15.07 10.54 19.57
CA PRO A 197 -14.57 11.53 18.64
C PRO A 197 -13.13 11.95 19.01
N PRO A 198 -12.33 12.40 18.04
CA PRO A 198 -11.01 12.96 18.33
C PRO A 198 -11.18 14.19 19.22
N PRO A 199 -10.16 14.52 20.07
CA PRO A 199 -10.17 15.70 20.90
C PRO A 199 -10.41 16.94 20.03
N ALA A 200 -11.38 17.77 20.42
CA ALA A 200 -11.63 19.04 19.74
C ALA A 200 -10.47 20.01 20.04
N LEU A 201 -9.41 19.89 19.26
CA LEU A 201 -8.43 20.96 19.18
C LEU A 201 -8.96 22.04 18.24
N ALA A 202 -8.88 23.29 18.70
CA ALA A 202 -8.67 24.38 17.78
C ALA A 202 -7.42 23.99 16.96
N LEU A 203 -7.66 23.44 15.77
CA LEU A 203 -6.58 23.14 14.84
C LEU A 203 -5.76 24.42 14.71
N PRO A 204 -4.46 24.42 15.03
CA PRO A 204 -3.62 25.37 14.35
C PRO A 204 -3.81 25.01 12.87
N ALA A 205 -4.49 25.89 12.16
CA ALA A 205 -4.50 25.82 10.71
C ALA A 205 -3.02 25.72 10.30
N THR A 206 -2.67 24.64 9.65
CA THR A 206 -1.30 24.22 9.35
C THR A 206 -0.70 23.29 10.42
N GLY A 207 -0.79 21.99 10.19
CA GLY A 207 0.24 21.10 10.69
C GLY A 207 1.58 21.73 10.32
N ALA A 208 2.54 21.71 11.26
CA ALA A 208 3.88 22.19 10.99
C ALA A 208 4.38 21.45 9.71
N ALA A 209 4.12 22.09 8.59
CA ALA A 209 4.79 21.74 7.35
C ALA A 209 6.26 21.95 7.69
N ALA A 210 7.06 20.91 7.59
CA ALA A 210 8.49 21.09 7.52
C ALA A 210 8.71 22.29 6.59
N ALA A 211 9.42 23.29 7.10
CA ALA A 211 9.62 24.53 6.36
C ALA A 211 10.02 24.15 4.93
N PRO A 212 9.39 24.72 3.89
CA PRO A 212 9.69 24.35 2.52
C PRO A 212 11.20 24.44 2.36
N ARG A 213 11.86 23.33 2.03
CA ARG A 213 13.27 23.37 1.67
C ARG A 213 13.39 24.42 0.59
N ALA A 214 14.35 25.33 0.75
CA ALA A 214 14.61 26.37 -0.23
C ALA A 214 14.75 25.71 -1.62
N THR A 215 13.72 25.89 -2.44
CA THR A 215 13.72 25.36 -3.81
C THR A 215 14.40 26.39 -4.69
N ILE A 216 15.27 25.94 -5.59
CA ILE A 216 15.98 26.77 -6.56
C ILE A 216 14.99 27.41 -7.55
N TRP A 217 13.77 26.86 -7.63
CA TRP A 217 12.75 27.28 -8.58
C TRP A 217 11.75 28.26 -7.96
N PRO A 218 11.19 29.18 -8.76
CA PRO A 218 10.16 30.09 -8.29
C PRO A 218 8.96 29.38 -7.66
N PRO A 219 8.28 29.99 -6.67
CA PRO A 219 7.04 29.46 -6.13
C PRO A 219 6.05 29.13 -7.23
N GLY A 220 5.46 27.93 -7.18
CA GLY A 220 4.49 27.47 -8.19
C GLY A 220 5.08 26.73 -9.39
N ARG A 221 6.39 26.54 -9.48
CA ARG A 221 7.06 25.73 -10.52
C ARG A 221 7.86 24.58 -9.92
N PRO A 222 7.21 23.48 -9.46
CA PRO A 222 7.91 22.32 -8.94
C PRO A 222 8.86 21.77 -10.00
N PHE A 223 10.12 21.54 -9.62
CA PHE A 223 11.20 21.11 -10.53
C PHE A 223 11.42 22.02 -11.75
N GLY A 224 10.96 23.28 -11.70
CA GLY A 224 10.99 24.21 -12.85
C GLY A 224 9.96 23.87 -13.94
N LEU A 225 8.99 23.00 -13.65
CA LEU A 225 7.93 22.58 -14.57
C LEU A 225 6.59 23.27 -14.24
N ALA A 226 5.66 23.25 -15.19
CA ALA A 226 4.28 23.54 -14.86
C ALA A 226 3.76 22.47 -13.86
N PRO A 227 2.96 22.86 -12.86
CA PRO A 227 2.50 21.95 -11.81
C PRO A 227 1.79 20.70 -12.33
N ALA A 228 1.04 20.81 -13.42
CA ALA A 228 0.37 19.69 -14.07
C ALA A 228 1.37 18.68 -14.64
N HIS A 229 2.43 19.12 -15.32
CA HIS A 229 3.46 18.24 -15.87
C HIS A 229 4.25 17.53 -14.77
N ALA A 230 4.63 18.24 -13.70
CA ALA A 230 5.29 17.63 -12.56
C ALA A 230 4.40 16.57 -11.90
N GLN A 231 3.10 16.86 -11.75
CA GLN A 231 2.11 15.92 -11.21
C GLN A 231 1.99 14.66 -12.09
N TRP A 232 1.88 14.83 -13.41
CA TRP A 232 1.79 13.70 -14.34
C TRP A 232 3.03 12.82 -14.29
N LEU A 233 4.22 13.39 -14.24
CA LEU A 233 5.47 12.63 -14.12
C LEU A 233 5.52 11.83 -12.81
N LEU A 234 5.08 12.40 -11.69
CA LEU A 234 4.99 11.68 -10.43
C LEU A 234 3.94 10.57 -10.47
N CYS A 235 2.80 10.78 -11.15
CA CYS A 235 1.81 9.73 -11.35
C CYS A 235 2.36 8.59 -12.21
N VAL A 236 3.02 8.89 -13.34
CA VAL A 236 3.64 7.87 -14.20
C VAL A 236 4.73 7.11 -13.46
N ALA A 237 5.59 7.80 -12.69
CA ALA A 237 6.59 7.17 -11.84
C ALA A 237 5.94 6.28 -10.78
N GLY A 238 4.83 6.73 -10.17
CA GLY A 238 4.03 5.96 -9.21
C GLY A 238 3.44 4.68 -9.82
N VAL A 239 2.86 4.76 -11.02
CA VAL A 239 2.42 3.58 -11.77
C VAL A 239 3.59 2.64 -12.02
N ALA A 240 4.69 3.16 -12.55
CA ALA A 240 5.83 2.37 -12.98
C ALA A 240 6.50 1.62 -11.81
N CYS A 241 6.71 2.28 -10.66
CA CYS A 241 7.28 1.60 -9.49
C CYS A 241 6.36 0.51 -8.95
N CYS A 242 5.04 0.73 -8.98
CA CYS A 242 4.07 -0.20 -8.41
C CYS A 242 3.74 -1.36 -9.35
N VAL A 243 3.85 -1.20 -10.67
CA VAL A 243 3.85 -2.32 -11.61
C VAL A 243 5.00 -3.28 -11.28
N ALA A 244 6.21 -2.76 -11.09
CA ALA A 244 7.37 -3.55 -10.72
C ALA A 244 7.23 -4.23 -9.34
N MET A 245 6.57 -3.55 -8.38
CA MET A 245 6.33 -4.04 -7.03
C MET A 245 5.30 -5.17 -7.00
N ALA A 246 4.25 -5.08 -7.82
CA ALA A 246 3.14 -6.02 -7.82
C ALA A 246 3.54 -7.42 -8.28
N MET A 247 4.51 -7.53 -9.20
CA MET A 247 4.91 -8.83 -9.76
C MET A 247 5.31 -9.84 -8.67
N PRO A 248 6.31 -9.61 -7.80
CA PRO A 248 6.65 -10.56 -6.75
C PRO A 248 5.53 -10.72 -5.72
N GLN A 249 4.86 -9.63 -5.32
CA GLN A 249 3.83 -9.69 -4.27
C GLN A 249 2.60 -10.53 -4.66
N VAL A 250 2.19 -10.48 -5.93
CA VAL A 250 1.00 -11.20 -6.40
C VAL A 250 1.33 -12.63 -6.81
N HIS A 251 2.49 -12.83 -7.43
CA HIS A 251 2.80 -14.08 -8.11
C HIS A 251 3.80 -14.98 -7.38
N ILE A 252 4.40 -14.56 -6.25
CA ILE A 252 5.41 -15.38 -5.54
C ILE A 252 4.87 -16.75 -5.13
N VAL A 253 3.60 -16.85 -4.73
CA VAL A 253 2.97 -18.13 -4.33
C VAL A 253 2.85 -19.04 -5.55
N ALA A 254 2.34 -18.52 -6.66
CA ALA A 254 2.23 -19.28 -7.91
C ALA A 254 3.60 -19.64 -8.49
N TYR A 255 4.57 -18.72 -8.41
CA TYR A 255 5.95 -18.98 -8.85
C TYR A 255 6.61 -20.11 -8.05
N CYS A 256 6.48 -20.12 -6.72
CA CYS A 256 6.97 -21.22 -5.89
C CYS A 256 6.29 -22.56 -6.20
N THR A 257 4.99 -22.53 -6.54
CA THR A 257 4.26 -23.73 -6.94
C THR A 257 4.79 -24.27 -8.27
N ASP A 258 5.03 -23.41 -9.25
CA ASP A 258 5.56 -23.79 -10.56
C ASP A 258 7.02 -24.32 -10.47
N LEU A 259 7.81 -23.84 -9.51
CA LEU A 259 9.15 -24.37 -9.20
C LEU A 259 9.13 -25.69 -8.39
N GLY A 260 7.95 -26.19 -8.03
CA GLY A 260 7.80 -27.44 -7.27
C GLY A 260 7.98 -27.31 -5.76
N PHE A 261 8.16 -26.11 -5.21
CA PHE A 261 8.29 -25.90 -3.75
C PHE A 261 6.94 -25.87 -3.03
N GLY A 262 5.85 -25.71 -3.76
CA GLY A 262 4.48 -25.66 -3.25
C GLY A 262 4.05 -24.28 -2.73
N ALA A 263 2.73 -24.11 -2.64
CA ALA A 263 2.10 -22.84 -2.28
C ALA A 263 2.42 -22.37 -0.84
N ALA A 264 2.65 -23.31 0.09
CA ALA A 264 2.98 -23.01 1.48
C ALA A 264 4.30 -22.21 1.57
N ARG A 265 5.34 -22.61 0.86
CA ARG A 265 6.62 -21.90 0.82
C ARG A 265 6.49 -20.52 0.18
N GLY A 266 5.64 -20.41 -0.86
CA GLY A 266 5.33 -19.11 -1.47
C GLY A 266 4.61 -18.17 -0.51
N ALA A 267 3.67 -18.67 0.29
CA ALA A 267 2.98 -17.88 1.32
C ALA A 267 3.94 -17.41 2.44
N GLU A 268 4.86 -18.27 2.86
CA GLU A 268 5.92 -17.92 3.81
C GLU A 268 6.85 -16.82 3.24
N MET A 269 7.23 -16.92 1.95
CA MET A 269 8.06 -15.90 1.29
C MET A 269 7.34 -14.55 1.18
N LEU A 270 6.05 -14.56 0.85
CA LEU A 270 5.23 -13.35 0.84
C LEU A 270 5.16 -12.72 2.24
N SER A 271 4.95 -13.55 3.26
CA SER A 271 4.94 -13.11 4.66
C SER A 271 6.29 -12.49 5.06
N LEU A 272 7.40 -13.14 4.76
CA LEU A 272 8.75 -12.64 5.04
C LEU A 272 9.05 -11.32 4.30
N MET A 273 8.65 -11.22 3.03
CA MET A 273 8.77 -10.00 2.22
C MET A 273 8.07 -8.82 2.90
N LEU A 274 6.86 -9.02 3.39
CA LEU A 274 6.08 -7.96 4.02
C LEU A 274 6.53 -7.67 5.45
N ALA A 275 6.99 -8.67 6.20
CA ALA A 275 7.64 -8.47 7.49
C ALA A 275 8.89 -7.58 7.37
N SER A 276 9.76 -7.87 6.39
CA SER A 276 10.92 -7.04 6.07
C SER A 276 10.52 -5.63 5.62
N GLY A 277 9.37 -5.52 4.95
CA GLY A 277 8.78 -4.25 4.55
C GLY A 277 8.39 -3.33 5.72
N ILE A 278 8.06 -3.88 6.90
CA ILE A 278 7.82 -3.09 8.12
C ILE A 278 9.10 -2.34 8.51
N ILE A 279 10.22 -3.06 8.56
CA ILE A 279 11.53 -2.49 8.87
C ILE A 279 11.90 -1.43 7.84
N SER A 280 11.74 -1.75 6.56
CA SER A 280 11.99 -0.83 5.45
C SER A 280 11.21 0.47 5.60
N ARG A 281 9.93 0.39 5.93
CA ARG A 281 9.05 1.58 6.07
C ARG A 281 9.53 2.52 7.16
N LEU A 282 9.91 1.97 8.32
CA LEU A 282 10.41 2.76 9.45
C LEU A 282 11.76 3.40 9.14
N VAL A 283 12.70 2.60 8.62
CA VAL A 283 14.05 3.07 8.25
C VAL A 283 13.99 4.10 7.12
N SER A 284 13.15 3.87 6.10
CA SER A 284 13.02 4.82 4.98
C SER A 284 12.38 6.14 5.40
N GLY A 285 11.48 6.13 6.39
CA GLY A 285 10.96 7.36 6.98
C GLY A 285 12.09 8.19 7.60
N TRP A 286 12.94 7.56 8.41
CA TRP A 286 14.11 8.21 9.00
C TRP A 286 15.10 8.71 7.93
N ILE A 287 15.41 7.91 6.91
CA ILE A 287 16.26 8.31 5.78
C ILE A 287 15.65 9.53 5.07
N CYS A 288 14.34 9.52 4.84
CA CYS A 288 13.64 10.59 4.14
C CYS A 288 13.72 11.93 4.88
N ASP A 289 13.66 11.91 6.20
CA ASP A 289 13.82 13.11 7.03
C ASP A 289 15.22 13.74 6.86
N HIS A 290 16.26 12.93 6.58
CA HIS A 290 17.64 13.40 6.42
C HIS A 290 17.98 13.81 4.99
N ILE A 291 17.60 13.00 4.00
CA ILE A 291 18.02 13.21 2.60
C ILE A 291 16.94 13.77 1.69
N GLY A 292 15.67 13.79 2.14
CA GLY A 292 14.49 14.28 1.40
C GLY A 292 13.83 13.23 0.53
N GLY A 293 12.60 13.55 0.07
CA GLY A 293 11.72 12.60 -0.62
C GLY A 293 12.28 12.03 -1.91
N ILE A 294 12.82 12.89 -2.80
CA ILE A 294 13.30 12.45 -4.12
C ILE A 294 14.54 11.53 -4.04
N ARG A 295 15.45 11.78 -3.10
CA ARG A 295 16.63 10.92 -2.91
C ARG A 295 16.25 9.59 -2.31
N THR A 296 15.29 9.57 -1.39
CA THR A 296 14.75 8.33 -0.79
C THR A 296 14.02 7.50 -1.85
N LEU A 297 13.24 8.14 -2.74
CA LEU A 297 12.61 7.48 -3.87
C LEU A 297 13.66 6.83 -4.79
N LEU A 298 14.72 7.55 -5.14
CA LEU A 298 15.82 7.03 -5.97
C LEU A 298 16.50 5.83 -5.33
N LEU A 299 16.84 5.93 -4.05
CA LEU A 299 17.48 4.84 -3.30
C LEU A 299 16.59 3.60 -3.28
N GLY A 300 15.33 3.75 -2.89
CA GLY A 300 14.38 2.64 -2.85
C GLY A 300 14.16 2.02 -4.23
N SER A 301 14.01 2.84 -5.28
CA SER A 301 13.81 2.36 -6.66
C SER A 301 15.03 1.64 -7.21
N ALA A 302 16.24 2.12 -6.93
CA ALA A 302 17.49 1.45 -7.33
C ALA A 302 17.62 0.09 -6.63
N LEU A 303 17.39 0.05 -5.32
CA LEU A 303 17.44 -1.19 -4.54
C LEU A 303 16.33 -2.18 -4.95
N GLN A 304 15.12 -1.70 -5.28
CA GLN A 304 14.05 -2.52 -5.84
C GLN A 304 14.47 -3.15 -7.17
N GLY A 305 15.11 -2.37 -8.06
CA GLY A 305 15.66 -2.88 -9.32
C GLY A 305 16.70 -3.97 -9.11
N VAL A 306 17.61 -3.78 -8.14
CA VAL A 306 18.61 -4.80 -7.77
C VAL A 306 17.90 -6.07 -7.29
N ALA A 307 16.90 -5.98 -6.41
CA ALA A 307 16.19 -7.14 -5.92
C ALA A 307 15.44 -7.88 -7.05
N LEU A 308 14.82 -7.16 -8.00
CA LEU A 308 14.19 -7.76 -9.18
C LEU A 308 15.20 -8.49 -10.07
N LEU A 309 16.39 -7.92 -10.26
CA LEU A 309 17.48 -8.59 -10.98
C LEU A 309 17.94 -9.86 -10.26
N MET A 310 17.96 -9.87 -8.93
CA MET A 310 18.33 -11.03 -8.14
C MET A 310 17.33 -12.19 -8.28
N PHE A 311 16.07 -11.95 -8.62
CA PHE A 311 15.10 -13.02 -8.90
C PHE A 311 15.41 -13.79 -10.20
N LEU A 312 16.15 -13.20 -11.16
CA LEU A 312 16.37 -13.83 -12.48
C LEU A 312 17.22 -15.10 -12.44
N PRO A 313 18.38 -15.15 -11.73
CA PRO A 313 19.25 -16.32 -11.70
C PRO A 313 18.87 -17.35 -10.63
N VAL A 314 17.83 -17.09 -9.81
CA VAL A 314 17.57 -17.87 -8.60
C VAL A 314 16.44 -18.86 -8.82
N ASP A 315 16.78 -20.15 -8.75
CA ASP A 315 15.82 -21.26 -8.84
C ASP A 315 15.81 -22.12 -7.54
N GLY A 316 16.62 -21.78 -6.53
CA GLY A 316 16.72 -22.51 -5.26
C GLY A 316 15.84 -21.94 -4.16
N LEU A 317 15.36 -22.80 -3.25
CA LEU A 317 14.45 -22.43 -2.17
C LEU A 317 15.05 -21.37 -1.23
N VAL A 318 16.25 -21.61 -0.70
CA VAL A 318 16.91 -20.69 0.26
C VAL A 318 17.24 -19.33 -0.38
N PRO A 319 17.85 -19.26 -1.57
CA PRO A 319 18.05 -17.99 -2.26
C PRO A 319 16.75 -17.22 -2.52
N LEU A 320 15.63 -17.88 -2.85
CA LEU A 320 14.33 -17.23 -3.03
C LEU A 320 13.81 -16.57 -1.72
N TYR A 321 13.99 -17.21 -0.57
CA TYR A 321 13.69 -16.59 0.73
C TYR A 321 14.53 -15.32 0.95
N VAL A 322 15.84 -15.39 0.68
CA VAL A 322 16.74 -14.25 0.84
C VAL A 322 16.34 -13.08 -0.07
N VAL A 323 16.10 -13.38 -1.35
CA VAL A 323 15.70 -12.33 -2.32
C VAL A 323 14.33 -11.75 -1.97
N SER A 324 13.38 -12.57 -1.51
CA SER A 324 12.08 -12.09 -1.05
C SER A 324 12.21 -11.15 0.16
N ALA A 325 13.04 -11.49 1.15
CA ALA A 325 13.31 -10.63 2.29
C ALA A 325 13.96 -9.30 1.87
N LEU A 326 14.98 -9.35 0.99
CA LEU A 326 15.64 -8.16 0.46
C LEU A 326 14.70 -7.28 -0.35
N PHE A 327 13.85 -7.88 -1.19
CA PHE A 327 12.85 -7.14 -1.95
C PHE A 327 11.90 -6.38 -1.00
N GLY A 328 11.42 -7.03 0.06
CA GLY A 328 10.62 -6.40 1.10
C GLY A 328 11.34 -5.25 1.79
N LEU A 329 12.62 -5.48 2.16
CA LEU A 329 13.45 -4.49 2.83
C LEU A 329 13.72 -3.25 1.96
N PHE A 330 13.71 -3.38 0.63
CA PHE A 330 14.05 -2.29 -0.28
C PHE A 330 12.83 -1.46 -0.72
N GLN A 331 11.63 -2.02 -0.72
CA GLN A 331 10.45 -1.37 -1.31
C GLN A 331 9.63 -0.51 -0.35
N GLY A 332 9.73 -0.71 0.98
CA GLY A 332 8.77 -0.16 1.95
C GLY A 332 8.71 1.37 1.99
N GLY A 333 9.76 2.06 1.60
CA GLY A 333 9.87 3.51 1.59
C GLY A 333 9.47 4.21 0.30
N ILE A 334 9.27 3.49 -0.80
CA ILE A 334 9.05 4.08 -2.13
C ILE A 334 7.73 4.88 -2.17
N VAL A 335 6.62 4.25 -1.84
CA VAL A 335 5.30 4.89 -1.92
C VAL A 335 5.15 6.09 -0.99
N PRO A 336 5.56 6.03 0.31
CA PRO A 336 5.54 7.21 1.18
C PRO A 336 6.37 8.39 0.67
N SER A 337 7.47 8.14 -0.03
CA SER A 337 8.34 9.18 -0.56
C SER A 337 7.61 10.12 -1.53
N TYR A 338 6.63 9.64 -2.30
CA TYR A 338 5.83 10.48 -3.18
C TYR A 338 5.04 11.54 -2.42
N ALA A 339 4.45 11.19 -1.27
CA ALA A 339 3.72 12.15 -0.45
C ALA A 339 4.64 13.24 0.11
N ILE A 340 5.87 12.88 0.43
CA ILE A 340 6.88 13.82 0.92
C ILE A 340 7.36 14.72 -0.21
N ILE A 341 7.65 14.18 -1.39
CA ILE A 341 8.01 14.95 -2.59
C ILE A 341 6.94 16.02 -2.90
N ILE A 342 5.67 15.65 -2.80
CA ILE A 342 4.58 16.62 -3.03
C ILE A 342 4.60 17.71 -1.99
N ARG A 343 4.80 17.39 -0.71
CA ARG A 343 4.88 18.38 0.38
C ARG A 343 6.10 19.30 0.26
N GLU A 344 7.21 18.79 -0.26
CA GLU A 344 8.45 19.55 -0.46
C GLU A 344 8.38 20.53 -1.63
N HIS A 345 7.60 20.21 -2.69
CA HIS A 345 7.69 20.93 -3.97
C HIS A 345 6.39 21.60 -4.43
N PHE A 346 5.24 21.26 -3.82
CA PHE A 346 3.95 21.85 -4.20
C PHE A 346 3.33 22.69 -3.07
N PRO A 347 2.44 23.65 -3.40
CA PRO A 347 1.76 24.46 -2.40
C PRO A 347 0.99 23.60 -1.39
N ALA A 348 1.08 23.95 -0.11
CA ALA A 348 0.47 23.18 1.00
C ALA A 348 -1.05 22.98 0.80
N ARG A 349 -1.76 24.00 0.25
CA ARG A 349 -3.21 23.94 0.00
C ARG A 349 -3.61 22.85 -1.01
N GLU A 350 -2.70 22.46 -1.90
CA GLU A 350 -2.97 21.48 -2.96
C GLU A 350 -2.36 20.10 -2.63
N ALA A 351 -1.53 20.02 -1.60
CA ALA A 351 -0.75 18.82 -1.28
C ALA A 351 -1.63 17.59 -1.03
N GLY A 352 -2.78 17.74 -0.40
CA GLY A 352 -3.71 16.64 -0.14
C GLY A 352 -4.27 16.03 -1.42
N ALA A 353 -4.83 16.87 -2.31
CA ALA A 353 -5.40 16.41 -3.58
C ALA A 353 -4.33 15.79 -4.49
N ARG A 354 -3.14 16.41 -4.55
CA ARG A 354 -2.03 15.92 -5.35
C ARG A 354 -1.45 14.61 -4.84
N THR A 355 -1.31 14.47 -3.53
CA THR A 355 -0.92 13.19 -2.91
C THR A 355 -1.94 12.11 -3.21
N GLY A 356 -3.24 12.41 -3.08
CA GLY A 356 -4.30 11.47 -3.42
C GLY A 356 -4.22 10.99 -4.87
N ALA A 357 -3.95 11.89 -5.82
CA ALA A 357 -3.80 11.52 -7.22
C ALA A 357 -2.60 10.58 -7.47
N VAL A 358 -1.45 10.83 -6.83
CA VAL A 358 -0.28 9.93 -6.97
C VAL A 358 -0.53 8.59 -6.28
N ILE A 359 -1.15 8.56 -5.09
CA ILE A 359 -1.51 7.31 -4.42
C ILE A 359 -2.50 6.50 -5.28
N MET A 360 -3.49 7.15 -5.91
CA MET A 360 -4.37 6.48 -6.87
C MET A 360 -3.57 5.88 -8.03
N ALA A 361 -2.62 6.62 -8.58
CA ALA A 361 -1.74 6.13 -9.65
C ALA A 361 -0.91 4.91 -9.20
N THR A 362 -0.40 4.89 -7.96
CA THR A 362 0.29 3.72 -7.42
C THR A 362 -0.63 2.49 -7.32
N LEU A 363 -1.89 2.65 -6.93
CA LEU A 363 -2.85 1.55 -6.88
C LEU A 363 -3.21 1.03 -8.28
N VAL A 364 -3.35 1.93 -9.26
CA VAL A 364 -3.48 1.53 -10.68
C VAL A 364 -2.24 0.77 -11.15
N GLY A 365 -1.05 1.19 -10.73
CA GLY A 365 0.20 0.47 -10.98
C GLY A 365 0.20 -0.94 -10.40
N MET A 366 -0.25 -1.11 -9.14
CA MET A 366 -0.40 -2.43 -8.51
C MET A 366 -1.40 -3.31 -9.27
N ALA A 367 -2.56 -2.75 -9.63
CA ALA A 367 -3.60 -3.44 -10.40
C ALA A 367 -3.07 -3.93 -11.75
N LEU A 368 -2.43 -3.03 -12.50
CA LEU A 368 -1.83 -3.32 -13.81
C LEU A 368 -0.71 -4.35 -13.70
N GLY A 369 0.19 -4.19 -12.72
CA GLY A 369 1.35 -5.07 -12.53
C GLY A 369 0.96 -6.50 -12.17
N GLY A 370 -0.05 -6.67 -11.29
CA GLY A 370 -0.57 -7.98 -10.95
C GLY A 370 -1.15 -8.72 -12.16
N TRP A 371 -2.02 -8.06 -12.94
CA TRP A 371 -2.61 -8.64 -14.14
C TRP A 371 -1.56 -8.87 -15.25
N MET A 372 -0.74 -7.87 -15.54
CA MET A 372 0.24 -7.91 -16.63
C MET A 372 1.30 -9.00 -16.41
N SER A 373 1.72 -9.24 -15.18
CA SER A 373 2.67 -10.32 -14.87
C SER A 373 2.08 -11.69 -15.17
N GLY A 374 0.78 -11.90 -14.88
CA GLY A 374 0.06 -13.11 -15.30
C GLY A 374 -0.06 -13.23 -16.80
N TRP A 375 -0.38 -12.13 -17.50
CA TRP A 375 -0.47 -12.09 -18.97
C TRP A 375 0.87 -12.40 -19.64
N VAL A 376 1.97 -11.82 -19.17
CA VAL A 376 3.32 -12.13 -19.67
C VAL A 376 3.65 -13.60 -19.44
N PHE A 377 3.28 -14.17 -18.29
CA PHE A 377 3.46 -15.60 -18.02
C PHE A 377 2.64 -16.46 -18.99
N ASP A 378 1.36 -16.14 -19.22
CA ASP A 378 0.50 -16.88 -20.16
C ASP A 378 1.07 -16.89 -21.60
N MET A 379 1.71 -15.78 -22.01
CA MET A 379 2.32 -15.65 -23.36
C MET A 379 3.68 -16.36 -23.48
N THR A 380 4.46 -16.44 -22.40
CA THR A 380 5.86 -16.87 -22.46
C THR A 380 6.12 -18.20 -21.74
N GLY A 381 5.20 -18.65 -20.90
CA GLY A 381 5.39 -19.80 -20.01
C GLY A 381 6.44 -19.58 -18.92
N SER A 382 6.88 -18.32 -18.69
CA SER A 382 8.02 -18.04 -17.82
C SER A 382 7.84 -16.81 -16.94
N TYR A 383 8.05 -16.97 -15.65
CA TYR A 383 8.15 -15.84 -14.73
C TYR A 383 9.41 -14.98 -14.91
N ARG A 384 10.48 -15.52 -15.52
CA ARG A 384 11.66 -14.70 -15.88
C ARG A 384 11.27 -13.54 -16.80
N ALA A 385 10.39 -13.78 -17.78
CA ALA A 385 9.87 -12.73 -18.65
C ALA A 385 9.06 -11.69 -17.86
N ALA A 386 8.25 -12.12 -16.89
CA ALA A 386 7.50 -11.22 -16.02
C ALA A 386 8.41 -10.37 -15.12
N PHE A 387 9.50 -10.93 -14.59
CA PHE A 387 10.51 -10.17 -13.85
C PHE A 387 11.23 -9.15 -14.74
N ILE A 388 11.62 -9.52 -15.97
CA ILE A 388 12.24 -8.60 -16.95
C ILE A 388 11.27 -7.43 -17.26
N ASN A 389 9.99 -7.72 -17.47
CA ASN A 389 8.98 -6.69 -17.64
C ASN A 389 8.90 -5.76 -16.41
N GLY A 390 8.91 -6.31 -15.19
CA GLY A 390 8.97 -5.54 -13.95
C GLY A 390 10.22 -4.64 -13.86
N ILE A 391 11.37 -5.15 -14.27
CA ILE A 391 12.64 -4.37 -14.35
C ILE A 391 12.49 -3.22 -15.34
N GLY A 392 11.88 -3.44 -16.50
CA GLY A 392 11.61 -2.37 -17.49
C GLY A 392 10.77 -1.23 -16.90
N TRP A 393 9.71 -1.56 -16.18
CA TRP A 393 8.90 -0.56 -15.47
C TRP A 393 9.67 0.13 -14.33
N ASN A 394 10.49 -0.62 -13.58
CA ASN A 394 11.33 -0.03 -12.55
C ASN A 394 12.34 0.96 -13.14
N LEU A 395 12.96 0.64 -14.28
CA LEU A 395 13.85 1.54 -15.00
C LEU A 395 13.15 2.83 -15.45
N LEU A 396 11.90 2.74 -15.91
CA LEU A 396 11.10 3.93 -16.24
C LEU A 396 10.92 4.82 -14.99
N ASN A 397 10.52 4.24 -13.86
CA ASN A 397 10.41 4.97 -12.60
C ASN A 397 11.74 5.62 -12.21
N LEU A 398 12.83 4.85 -12.24
CA LEU A 398 14.17 5.31 -11.88
C LEU A 398 14.64 6.45 -12.81
N SER A 399 14.33 6.36 -14.10
CA SER A 399 14.66 7.40 -15.08
C SER A 399 13.93 8.71 -14.78
N ILE A 400 12.62 8.64 -14.51
CA ILE A 400 11.81 9.83 -14.16
C ILE A 400 12.32 10.44 -12.85
N ALA A 401 12.53 9.63 -11.82
CA ALA A 401 13.00 10.09 -10.52
C ALA A 401 14.42 10.72 -10.62
N SER A 402 15.32 10.10 -11.40
CA SER A 402 16.67 10.62 -11.66
C SER A 402 16.63 11.96 -12.40
N TRP A 403 15.77 12.07 -13.40
CA TRP A 403 15.58 13.31 -14.16
C TRP A 403 15.01 14.43 -13.28
N LEU A 404 13.99 14.14 -12.47
CA LEU A 404 13.46 15.10 -11.50
C LEU A 404 14.52 15.52 -10.48
N TYR A 405 15.30 14.57 -9.97
CA TYR A 405 16.40 14.86 -9.05
C TYR A 405 17.48 15.76 -9.67
N TRP A 406 17.88 15.47 -10.92
CA TRP A 406 18.83 16.30 -11.64
C TRP A 406 18.32 17.75 -11.77
N ARG A 407 17.04 17.93 -12.05
CA ARG A 407 16.42 19.26 -12.09
C ARG A 407 16.40 19.96 -10.73
N THR A 408 16.40 19.27 -9.62
CA THR A 408 16.51 19.91 -8.28
C THR A 408 17.88 20.51 -8.00
N ARG A 409 18.91 20.10 -8.75
CA ARG A 409 20.27 20.65 -8.60
C ARG A 409 20.49 22.01 -9.30
N GLY A 410 19.55 22.44 -10.15
CA GLY A 410 19.66 23.67 -10.93
C GLY A 410 20.64 23.57 -12.10
N PRO A 411 20.63 24.53 -13.04
CA PRO A 411 21.76 24.69 -13.94
C PRO A 411 23.00 24.99 -13.09
N SER A 412 24.00 24.12 -13.22
CA SER A 412 25.29 24.23 -12.52
C SER A 412 25.77 25.67 -12.57
N THR A 413 26.23 26.19 -11.46
CA THR A 413 26.88 27.49 -11.25
C THR A 413 28.14 27.67 -12.10
N HIS A 414 28.23 27.13 -13.31
CA HIS A 414 29.32 27.34 -14.25
C HIS A 414 29.22 28.64 -15.04
N LEU A 415 28.23 29.50 -14.75
CA LEU A 415 28.06 30.82 -15.38
C LEU A 415 28.36 32.00 -14.43
N ALA A 416 28.86 31.75 -13.25
CA ALA A 416 29.21 32.83 -12.30
C ALA A 416 30.70 33.21 -12.27
N LEU A 417 31.47 32.76 -13.27
CA LEU A 417 32.90 33.18 -13.47
C LEU A 417 33.14 33.50 -14.96
N ARG A 418 32.40 34.48 -15.51
CA ARG A 418 32.84 35.25 -16.67
C ARG A 418 32.43 36.71 -16.49
#